data_5f9072071cc509307d08dbd9cc7d180d
#
_entry.id   5f9072071cc509307d08dbd9cc7d180d
#
_cell.length_a   1.000
_cell.length_b   1.000
_cell.length_c   1.000
_cell.angle_alpha   90.00
_cell.angle_beta   90.00
_cell.angle_gamma   90.00
#
_symmetry.space_group_name_H-M   'P 1'
#
loop_
_entity.id
_entity.type
_entity.pdbx_description
1 polymer ?
#
loop_
_entity_poly.entity_id
_entity_poly.type
_entity_poly.pdbx_seq_one_letter_code
_entity_poly.pdbx_strand_id
1 'polypeptide(L)'
;MPHTSADINKYYNGEYIPEDQIITRPEMLERYNVTAINIPVCIKETIELMKEITPEMKKVVLLSDDRFICSLIRKKAEETHQQYFSDLDMEFITYPQTNTETMLRMISECGKETGIIYCSWVNVAGQNLSEKYYPDERMHSYISGIVKKPVFSLSDQFTRGHALFAGGHYIGSSDVESIVIGEIRSALKKDGTYEAKTVVAGTPNTYLNYQTLLDKGVALDHFPKNAVYCDVPPSFIQKNIIYVVIVLGTAIVLLLFYFMHKRIKKVRETEWQEHLHLLENILDNLPIAAKVKDVDNDMRYTFINKKAEELFEYPAKEAIGRTDFDIMPEAATMIRKEDEELVRTGIAQSGTRRFFTNKNEERFTFQNNNIVHSPMDVSGFLRLHGASRNE
;
A
#
# COMPACT_ATOMS: atom_id res chain seq x y z
N MET A 1 -41.63 -14.42 -13.92
CA MET A 1 -42.95 -14.63 -13.29
C MET A 1 -44.04 -14.23 -14.28
N PRO A 2 -45.14 -15.00 -14.43
CA PRO A 2 -46.27 -14.52 -15.18
C PRO A 2 -46.84 -13.30 -14.46
N HIS A 3 -46.89 -12.16 -15.14
CA HIS A 3 -47.65 -11.02 -14.61
C HIS A 3 -49.12 -11.31 -14.84
N THR A 4 -49.82 -11.30 -13.77
CA THR A 4 -51.27 -11.45 -13.78
C THR A 4 -51.86 -10.08 -13.49
N SER A 5 -52.67 -9.56 -14.37
CA SER A 5 -53.56 -8.47 -14.03
C SER A 5 -54.86 -9.10 -13.55
N ALA A 6 -54.87 -9.51 -12.30
CA ALA A 6 -56.12 -9.79 -11.64
C ALA A 6 -56.74 -8.48 -11.14
N ASP A 7 -58.03 -8.49 -10.87
CA ASP A 7 -58.63 -7.40 -10.10
C ASP A 7 -57.95 -7.36 -8.72
N ILE A 8 -56.99 -6.45 -8.57
CA ILE A 8 -56.18 -6.30 -7.37
C ILE A 8 -57.05 -6.06 -6.13
N ASN A 9 -58.20 -5.41 -6.30
CA ASN A 9 -59.14 -5.17 -5.21
C ASN A 9 -59.74 -6.49 -4.70
N LYS A 10 -60.09 -7.42 -5.60
CA LYS A 10 -60.56 -8.76 -5.18
C LYS A 10 -59.50 -9.51 -4.39
N TYR A 11 -58.25 -9.45 -4.83
CA TYR A 11 -57.13 -10.08 -4.10
C TYR A 11 -56.99 -9.50 -2.69
N TYR A 12 -57.00 -8.17 -2.54
CA TYR A 12 -56.88 -7.53 -1.24
C TYR A 12 -58.10 -7.72 -0.33
N ASN A 13 -59.27 -7.97 -0.94
CA ASN A 13 -60.48 -8.34 -0.18
C ASN A 13 -60.51 -9.84 0.21
N GLY A 14 -59.43 -10.60 -0.11
CA GLY A 14 -59.39 -12.04 0.16
C GLY A 14 -60.31 -12.89 -0.74
N GLU A 15 -60.77 -12.32 -1.85
CA GLU A 15 -61.63 -13.02 -2.79
C GLU A 15 -60.78 -13.98 -3.65
N TYR A 16 -61.31 -15.17 -3.90
CA TYR A 16 -60.70 -16.12 -4.82
C TYR A 16 -60.73 -15.55 -6.25
N ILE A 17 -59.58 -15.51 -6.87
CA ILE A 17 -59.44 -15.11 -8.27
C ILE A 17 -59.31 -16.38 -9.11
N PRO A 18 -60.25 -16.70 -9.96
CA PRO A 18 -60.16 -17.84 -10.88
C PRO A 18 -58.98 -17.70 -11.82
N GLU A 19 -58.36 -18.82 -12.19
CA GLU A 19 -57.13 -18.83 -13.07
C GLU A 19 -57.44 -18.21 -14.45
N ASP A 20 -58.67 -18.36 -14.94
CA ASP A 20 -59.14 -17.75 -16.21
C ASP A 20 -59.23 -16.22 -16.17
N GLN A 21 -59.29 -15.61 -14.98
CA GLN A 21 -59.23 -14.16 -14.80
C GLN A 21 -57.82 -13.60 -14.62
N ILE A 22 -56.84 -14.48 -14.61
CA ILE A 22 -55.41 -14.12 -14.49
C ILE A 22 -54.81 -13.93 -15.90
N ILE A 23 -54.57 -12.67 -16.29
CA ILE A 23 -53.97 -12.38 -17.59
C ILE A 23 -52.48 -12.72 -17.54
N THR A 24 -52.04 -13.63 -18.38
CA THR A 24 -50.64 -14.00 -18.49
C THR A 24 -49.84 -12.93 -19.22
N ARG A 25 -48.51 -12.94 -19.01
CA ARG A 25 -47.61 -11.98 -19.69
C ARG A 25 -47.72 -12.05 -21.22
N PRO A 26 -47.78 -13.22 -21.88
CA PRO A 26 -47.96 -13.31 -23.33
C PRO A 26 -49.21 -12.57 -23.80
N GLU A 27 -50.33 -12.77 -23.14
CA GLU A 27 -51.58 -12.11 -23.48
C GLU A 27 -51.55 -10.58 -23.30
N MET A 28 -50.80 -10.08 -22.29
CA MET A 28 -50.58 -8.63 -22.14
C MET A 28 -49.71 -8.09 -23.29
N LEU A 29 -48.70 -8.80 -23.72
CA LEU A 29 -47.82 -8.37 -24.83
C LEU A 29 -48.58 -8.34 -26.15
N GLU A 30 -49.51 -9.24 -26.38
CA GLU A 30 -50.41 -9.26 -27.56
C GLU A 30 -51.35 -8.04 -27.59
N ARG A 31 -51.80 -7.58 -26.40
CA ARG A 31 -52.73 -6.45 -26.28
C ARG A 31 -52.05 -5.08 -26.34
N TYR A 32 -50.83 -5.00 -25.86
CA TYR A 32 -50.14 -3.73 -25.68
C TYR A 32 -48.74 -3.79 -26.27
N ASN A 33 -48.33 -2.74 -26.90
CA ASN A 33 -47.00 -2.60 -27.47
C ASN A 33 -45.98 -2.26 -26.37
N VAL A 34 -45.54 -3.25 -25.59
CA VAL A 34 -44.73 -3.07 -24.38
C VAL A 34 -43.47 -3.92 -24.40
N THR A 35 -42.41 -3.44 -23.80
CA THR A 35 -41.26 -4.27 -23.43
C THR A 35 -41.42 -4.69 -21.96
N ALA A 36 -41.50 -5.97 -21.72
CA ALA A 36 -41.50 -6.53 -20.38
C ALA A 36 -40.09 -6.90 -19.96
N ILE A 37 -39.59 -6.33 -18.87
CA ILE A 37 -38.27 -6.68 -18.31
C ILE A 37 -38.48 -7.70 -17.23
N ASN A 38 -37.96 -8.92 -17.46
CA ASN A 38 -38.07 -10.02 -16.52
C ASN A 38 -36.87 -10.03 -15.56
N ILE A 39 -37.16 -9.85 -14.28
CA ILE A 39 -36.17 -10.00 -13.21
C ILE A 39 -36.45 -11.32 -12.50
N PRO A 40 -35.60 -12.36 -12.69
CA PRO A 40 -35.80 -13.64 -12.04
C PRO A 40 -35.60 -13.52 -10.53
N VAL A 41 -36.46 -14.23 -9.77
CA VAL A 41 -36.28 -14.37 -8.31
C VAL A 41 -35.54 -15.68 -8.08
N CYS A 42 -34.29 -15.57 -7.59
CA CYS A 42 -33.35 -16.70 -7.46
C CYS A 42 -33.40 -17.29 -6.03
N ILE A 43 -34.53 -17.94 -5.70
CA ILE A 43 -34.77 -18.49 -4.34
C ILE A 43 -33.83 -19.71 -4.12
N LYS A 44 -33.73 -20.59 -5.10
CA LYS A 44 -32.90 -21.81 -5.02
C LYS A 44 -31.45 -21.45 -4.74
N GLU A 45 -30.89 -20.59 -5.56
CA GLU A 45 -29.49 -20.17 -5.49
C GLU A 45 -29.21 -19.40 -4.19
N THR A 46 -30.19 -18.64 -3.68
CA THR A 46 -30.08 -17.96 -2.38
C THR A 46 -30.05 -18.96 -1.23
N ILE A 47 -30.88 -20.02 -1.25
CA ILE A 47 -30.87 -21.08 -0.22
C ILE A 47 -29.56 -21.88 -0.29
N GLU A 48 -29.07 -22.20 -1.49
CA GLU A 48 -27.76 -22.86 -1.68
C GLU A 48 -26.64 -22.01 -1.09
N LEU A 49 -26.63 -20.72 -1.38
CA LEU A 49 -25.69 -19.75 -0.78
C LEU A 49 -25.75 -19.74 0.74
N MET A 50 -26.99 -19.75 1.30
CA MET A 50 -27.19 -19.77 2.75
C MET A 50 -26.62 -21.05 3.38
N LYS A 51 -26.77 -22.22 2.72
CA LYS A 51 -26.17 -23.48 3.16
C LYS A 51 -24.65 -23.48 3.09
N GLU A 52 -24.06 -22.79 2.11
CA GLU A 52 -22.60 -22.61 2.01
C GLU A 52 -22.06 -21.76 3.17
N ILE A 53 -22.76 -20.68 3.51
CA ILE A 53 -22.38 -19.75 4.60
C ILE A 53 -22.68 -20.34 5.99
N THR A 54 -23.78 -21.13 6.11
CA THR A 54 -24.25 -21.73 7.35
C THR A 54 -24.53 -23.22 7.12
N PRO A 55 -23.48 -24.07 7.11
CA PRO A 55 -23.67 -25.51 6.80
C PRO A 55 -24.57 -26.27 7.76
N GLU A 56 -24.71 -25.80 9.00
CA GLU A 56 -25.60 -26.37 10.02
C GLU A 56 -27.09 -25.99 9.85
N MET A 57 -27.44 -25.25 8.82
CA MET A 57 -28.80 -24.78 8.57
C MET A 57 -29.78 -25.93 8.34
N LYS A 58 -30.86 -25.98 9.13
CA LYS A 58 -31.95 -26.96 9.07
C LYS A 58 -33.30 -26.34 8.76
N LYS A 59 -33.42 -25.04 8.91
CA LYS A 59 -34.66 -24.30 8.75
C LYS A 59 -34.44 -23.02 7.96
N VAL A 60 -35.40 -22.67 7.11
CA VAL A 60 -35.45 -21.38 6.41
C VAL A 60 -36.73 -20.66 6.78
N VAL A 61 -36.60 -19.40 7.18
CA VAL A 61 -37.72 -18.49 7.43
C VAL A 61 -37.76 -17.44 6.34
N LEU A 62 -38.91 -17.35 5.63
CA LEU A 62 -39.14 -16.30 4.63
C LEU A 62 -40.07 -15.24 5.18
N LEU A 63 -39.60 -14.01 5.30
CA LEU A 63 -40.36 -12.86 5.74
C LEU A 63 -41.00 -12.17 4.54
N SER A 64 -42.33 -12.01 4.57
CA SER A 64 -43.04 -11.38 3.47
C SER A 64 -44.31 -10.64 3.96
N ASP A 65 -44.82 -9.79 3.11
CA ASP A 65 -46.19 -9.21 3.30
C ASP A 65 -47.20 -9.88 2.38
N ASP A 66 -48.45 -9.43 2.41
CA ASP A 66 -49.56 -9.99 1.67
C ASP A 66 -49.77 -9.36 0.28
N ARG A 67 -48.85 -8.50 -0.17
CA ARG A 67 -48.96 -7.95 -1.52
C ARG A 67 -48.89 -9.08 -2.55
N PHE A 68 -49.60 -8.90 -3.64
CA PHE A 68 -49.73 -9.89 -4.71
C PHE A 68 -48.39 -10.45 -5.19
N ILE A 69 -47.39 -9.60 -5.40
CA ILE A 69 -46.06 -10.04 -5.80
C ILE A 69 -45.41 -10.95 -4.77
N CYS A 70 -45.60 -10.68 -3.49
CA CYS A 70 -45.08 -11.49 -2.38
C CYS A 70 -45.75 -12.84 -2.29
N SER A 71 -47.07 -12.94 -2.61
CA SER A 71 -47.78 -14.22 -2.69
C SER A 71 -47.20 -15.12 -3.79
N LEU A 72 -46.84 -14.57 -4.95
CA LEU A 72 -46.23 -15.30 -6.04
C LEU A 72 -44.82 -15.76 -5.65
N ILE A 73 -44.07 -14.95 -4.91
CA ILE A 73 -42.73 -15.31 -4.40
C ILE A 73 -42.86 -16.44 -3.38
N ARG A 74 -43.81 -16.39 -2.46
CA ARG A 74 -44.07 -17.46 -1.49
C ARG A 74 -44.40 -18.78 -2.20
N LYS A 75 -45.35 -18.77 -3.18
CA LYS A 75 -45.69 -19.94 -3.98
C LYS A 75 -44.42 -20.53 -4.65
N LYS A 76 -43.62 -19.69 -5.28
CA LYS A 76 -42.37 -20.14 -5.89
C LYS A 76 -41.37 -20.70 -4.85
N ALA A 77 -41.30 -20.10 -3.65
CA ALA A 77 -40.46 -20.58 -2.57
C ALA A 77 -40.91 -21.98 -2.08
N GLU A 78 -42.21 -22.19 -1.95
CA GLU A 78 -42.77 -23.48 -1.58
C GLU A 78 -42.52 -24.56 -2.63
N GLU A 79 -42.72 -24.26 -3.92
CA GLU A 79 -42.37 -25.15 -5.03
C GLU A 79 -40.88 -25.48 -5.04
N THR A 80 -40.02 -24.47 -4.85
CA THR A 80 -38.54 -24.64 -4.79
C THR A 80 -38.14 -25.52 -3.60
N HIS A 81 -38.74 -25.29 -2.44
CA HIS A 81 -38.49 -26.07 -1.23
C HIS A 81 -38.88 -27.55 -1.44
N GLN A 82 -40.09 -27.82 -1.94
CA GLN A 82 -40.58 -29.20 -2.20
C GLN A 82 -39.68 -29.93 -3.20
N GLN A 83 -39.18 -29.21 -4.21
CA GLN A 83 -38.40 -29.82 -5.30
C GLN A 83 -36.92 -30.05 -4.92
N TYR A 84 -36.29 -29.15 -4.18
CA TYR A 84 -34.83 -29.11 -3.99
C TYR A 84 -34.37 -29.20 -2.54
N PHE A 85 -35.23 -28.87 -1.57
CA PHE A 85 -34.82 -28.68 -0.17
C PHE A 85 -35.84 -29.33 0.80
N SER A 86 -36.39 -30.47 0.46
CA SER A 86 -37.34 -31.21 1.32
C SER A 86 -36.72 -31.69 2.65
N ASP A 87 -35.38 -31.62 2.77
CA ASP A 87 -34.62 -31.90 3.98
C ASP A 87 -34.59 -30.72 4.97
N LEU A 88 -35.01 -29.52 4.55
CA LEU A 88 -35.08 -28.33 5.38
C LEU A 88 -36.53 -28.08 5.85
N ASP A 89 -36.65 -27.53 7.04
CA ASP A 89 -37.95 -26.92 7.42
C ASP A 89 -38.11 -25.57 6.75
N MET A 90 -39.30 -25.26 6.21
CA MET A 90 -39.60 -23.94 5.67
C MET A 90 -40.79 -23.31 6.37
N GLU A 91 -40.61 -22.11 6.88
CA GLU A 91 -41.63 -21.32 7.56
C GLU A 91 -41.84 -19.98 6.84
N PHE A 92 -43.10 -19.60 6.67
CA PHE A 92 -43.49 -18.30 6.14
C PHE A 92 -44.04 -17.43 7.27
N ILE A 93 -43.37 -16.33 7.57
CA ILE A 93 -43.88 -15.29 8.48
C ILE A 93 -44.41 -14.16 7.62
N THR A 94 -45.70 -13.94 7.67
CA THR A 94 -46.37 -13.05 6.73
C THR A 94 -47.21 -11.99 7.47
N TYR A 95 -47.04 -10.74 7.03
CA TYR A 95 -47.94 -9.65 7.46
C TYR A 95 -49.22 -9.70 6.59
N PRO A 96 -50.43 -9.47 7.12
CA PRO A 96 -50.75 -9.08 8.51
C PRO A 96 -51.07 -10.25 9.45
N GLN A 97 -50.91 -11.51 9.01
CA GLN A 97 -51.18 -12.69 9.86
C GLN A 97 -50.29 -12.68 11.11
N THR A 98 -49.08 -12.17 10.98
CA THR A 98 -48.15 -11.90 12.07
C THR A 98 -47.86 -10.39 12.11
N ASN A 99 -48.09 -9.75 13.25
CA ASN A 99 -47.77 -8.34 13.39
C ASN A 99 -46.28 -8.11 13.51
N THR A 100 -45.82 -6.89 13.27
CA THR A 100 -44.40 -6.54 13.22
C THR A 100 -43.66 -6.86 14.52
N GLU A 101 -44.25 -6.59 15.69
CA GLU A 101 -43.60 -6.84 16.99
C GLU A 101 -43.41 -8.35 17.23
N THR A 102 -44.42 -9.14 16.89
CA THR A 102 -44.33 -10.61 16.97
C THR A 102 -43.32 -11.16 16.00
N MET A 103 -43.28 -10.68 14.76
CA MET A 103 -42.27 -11.06 13.77
C MET A 103 -40.86 -10.76 14.28
N LEU A 104 -40.58 -9.55 14.77
CA LEU A 104 -39.29 -9.16 15.32
C LEU A 104 -38.86 -10.06 16.48
N ARG A 105 -39.81 -10.40 17.37
CA ARG A 105 -39.54 -11.35 18.46
C ARG A 105 -39.19 -12.74 17.91
N MET A 106 -40.02 -13.29 17.01
CA MET A 106 -39.81 -14.62 16.43
C MET A 106 -38.45 -14.75 15.79
N ILE A 107 -38.03 -13.78 14.96
CA ILE A 107 -36.74 -13.81 14.27
C ILE A 107 -35.56 -13.60 15.23
N SER A 108 -35.73 -12.87 16.32
CA SER A 108 -34.73 -12.67 17.34
C SER A 108 -34.43 -13.94 18.13
N GLU A 109 -35.44 -14.81 18.31
CA GLU A 109 -35.38 -16.08 19.03
C GLU A 109 -34.94 -17.25 18.16
N CYS A 110 -34.83 -17.06 16.84
CA CYS A 110 -34.38 -18.10 15.91
C CYS A 110 -33.00 -18.64 16.25
N GLY A 111 -32.85 -19.96 16.36
CA GLY A 111 -31.59 -20.66 16.61
C GLY A 111 -30.55 -20.50 15.47
N LYS A 112 -29.29 -20.89 15.72
CA LYS A 112 -28.22 -20.78 14.72
C LYS A 112 -28.48 -21.57 13.45
N GLU A 113 -29.25 -22.64 13.55
CA GLU A 113 -29.62 -23.53 12.43
C GLU A 113 -30.74 -22.97 11.54
N THR A 114 -31.19 -21.72 11.77
CA THR A 114 -32.26 -21.07 10.98
C THR A 114 -31.69 -20.00 10.07
N GLY A 115 -31.86 -20.12 8.77
CA GLY A 115 -31.61 -19.07 7.79
C GLY A 115 -32.82 -18.14 7.65
N ILE A 116 -32.61 -16.86 7.37
CA ILE A 116 -33.65 -15.88 7.22
C ILE A 116 -33.55 -15.22 5.86
N ILE A 117 -34.62 -15.27 5.08
CA ILE A 117 -34.75 -14.56 3.81
C ILE A 117 -35.75 -13.45 3.98
N TYR A 118 -35.36 -12.23 3.68
CA TYR A 118 -36.27 -11.07 3.62
C TYR A 118 -36.72 -10.86 2.17
N CYS A 119 -38.02 -10.96 1.96
CA CYS A 119 -38.64 -10.62 0.70
C CYS A 119 -39.18 -9.18 0.74
N SER A 120 -40.04 -8.90 1.71
CA SER A 120 -40.66 -7.59 1.94
C SER A 120 -41.39 -7.59 3.26
N TRP A 121 -41.59 -6.41 3.87
CA TRP A 121 -42.44 -6.22 5.05
C TRP A 121 -43.00 -4.82 5.04
N VAL A 122 -44.10 -4.65 4.32
CA VAL A 122 -44.79 -3.36 4.19
C VAL A 122 -46.05 -3.37 5.06
N ASN A 123 -46.08 -2.49 6.05
CA ASN A 123 -47.26 -2.24 6.87
C ASN A 123 -48.07 -1.13 6.21
N VAL A 124 -49.21 -1.49 5.64
CA VAL A 124 -50.12 -0.51 5.03
C VAL A 124 -50.83 0.27 6.15
N ALA A 125 -50.47 1.53 6.30
CA ALA A 125 -51.07 2.43 7.28
C ALA A 125 -52.61 2.46 7.11
N GLY A 126 -53.34 2.05 8.13
CA GLY A 126 -54.80 2.12 8.17
C GLY A 126 -55.55 0.79 8.34
N GLN A 127 -54.90 -0.35 8.22
CA GLN A 127 -55.56 -1.64 8.47
C GLN A 127 -55.64 -2.02 9.95
N ASN A 128 -54.72 -1.51 10.81
CA ASN A 128 -54.81 -1.69 12.27
C ASN A 128 -54.35 -0.43 12.99
N LEU A 129 -55.29 0.38 13.49
CA LEU A 129 -55.02 1.62 14.24
C LEU A 129 -54.32 1.40 15.60
N SER A 130 -54.13 0.15 16.03
CA SER A 130 -53.50 -0.22 17.30
C SER A 130 -52.04 -0.61 17.19
N GLU A 131 -51.51 -0.77 15.98
CA GLU A 131 -50.10 -1.15 15.79
C GLU A 131 -49.19 0.07 15.68
N LYS A 132 -48.03 -0.03 16.33
CA LYS A 132 -46.95 0.96 16.18
C LYS A 132 -46.50 1.00 14.73
N TYR A 133 -46.59 2.17 14.12
CA TYR A 133 -46.11 2.36 12.74
C TYR A 133 -44.60 2.24 12.67
N TYR A 134 -44.15 1.28 11.87
CA TYR A 134 -42.73 1.12 11.50
C TYR A 134 -42.57 1.59 10.06
N PRO A 135 -41.80 2.66 9.80
CA PRO A 135 -41.53 3.08 8.43
C PRO A 135 -40.83 1.97 7.64
N ASP A 136 -41.34 1.65 6.45
CA ASP A 136 -40.78 0.60 5.58
C ASP A 136 -39.30 0.80 5.30
N GLU A 137 -38.88 2.05 5.12
CA GLU A 137 -37.53 2.46 4.90
C GLU A 137 -36.56 2.07 6.05
N ARG A 138 -37.09 1.78 7.25
CA ARG A 138 -36.31 1.42 8.43
C ARG A 138 -36.45 -0.03 8.86
N MET A 139 -37.39 -0.76 8.27
CA MET A 139 -37.68 -2.15 8.68
C MET A 139 -36.42 -3.03 8.61
N HIS A 140 -35.65 -2.92 7.53
CA HIS A 140 -34.41 -3.64 7.39
C HIS A 140 -33.38 -3.32 8.51
N SER A 141 -33.37 -2.07 9.01
CA SER A 141 -32.53 -1.67 10.13
C SER A 141 -32.95 -2.33 11.44
N TYR A 142 -34.25 -2.41 11.70
CA TYR A 142 -34.73 -3.09 12.88
C TYR A 142 -34.44 -4.58 12.84
N ILE A 143 -34.70 -5.23 11.69
CA ILE A 143 -34.40 -6.66 11.48
C ILE A 143 -32.90 -6.91 11.66
N SER A 144 -32.09 -6.16 10.96
CA SER A 144 -30.61 -6.32 11.02
C SER A 144 -30.07 -6.05 12.43
N GLY A 145 -30.65 -5.09 13.18
CA GLY A 145 -30.21 -4.77 14.54
C GLY A 145 -30.56 -5.83 15.57
N ILE A 146 -31.69 -6.51 15.39
CA ILE A 146 -32.18 -7.53 16.34
C ILE A 146 -31.63 -8.92 16.06
N VAL A 147 -31.50 -9.30 14.78
CA VAL A 147 -31.06 -10.62 14.38
C VAL A 147 -29.54 -10.73 14.50
N LYS A 148 -29.06 -11.72 15.26
CA LYS A 148 -27.61 -11.95 15.49
C LYS A 148 -26.90 -12.75 14.39
N LYS A 149 -27.59 -13.13 13.35
CA LYS A 149 -27.11 -13.92 12.23
C LYS A 149 -27.31 -13.21 10.89
N PRO A 150 -26.70 -13.68 9.80
CA PRO A 150 -26.92 -13.14 8.47
C PRO A 150 -28.40 -13.20 8.07
N VAL A 151 -28.94 -12.12 7.54
CA VAL A 151 -30.25 -12.08 6.87
C VAL A 151 -30.02 -11.90 5.39
N PHE A 152 -30.64 -12.73 4.57
CA PHE A 152 -30.49 -12.71 3.12
C PHE A 152 -31.68 -12.01 2.45
N SER A 153 -31.43 -11.50 1.25
CA SER A 153 -32.41 -10.78 0.44
C SER A 153 -32.53 -11.40 -0.95
N LEU A 154 -33.68 -11.25 -1.57
CA LEU A 154 -33.95 -11.67 -2.95
C LEU A 154 -33.71 -10.55 -3.99
N SER A 155 -33.20 -9.41 -3.54
CA SER A 155 -32.84 -8.25 -4.36
C SER A 155 -31.66 -7.51 -3.73
N ASP A 156 -31.02 -6.60 -4.47
CA ASP A 156 -29.89 -5.81 -3.96
C ASP A 156 -30.29 -4.65 -3.05
N GLN A 157 -31.54 -4.47 -2.78
CA GLN A 157 -32.00 -3.57 -1.75
C GLN A 157 -31.39 -3.99 -0.41
N PHE A 158 -30.79 -3.08 0.32
CA PHE A 158 -30.23 -3.33 1.65
C PHE A 158 -28.94 -4.15 1.73
N THR A 159 -28.23 -4.37 0.63
CA THR A 159 -26.91 -5.01 0.66
C THR A 159 -25.78 -3.99 0.79
N ARG A 160 -26.02 -2.74 0.42
CA ARG A 160 -25.05 -1.63 0.49
C ARG A 160 -25.56 -0.51 1.39
N GLY A 161 -24.66 0.14 2.11
CA GLY A 161 -24.98 1.29 3.00
C GLY A 161 -25.07 0.92 4.48
N HIS A 162 -25.96 1.51 5.23
CA HIS A 162 -25.90 1.51 6.70
C HIS A 162 -26.80 0.51 7.39
N ALA A 163 -27.29 -0.49 7.01
CA ALA A 163 -28.05 -1.43 7.82
C ALA A 163 -28.45 -2.61 7.02
N LEU A 164 -27.73 -3.63 7.22
CA LEU A 164 -27.48 -4.36 6.07
C LEU A 164 -27.83 -5.81 6.26
N PHE A 165 -28.42 -6.33 5.23
CA PHE A 165 -28.53 -7.75 5.05
C PHE A 165 -27.22 -8.31 4.50
N ALA A 166 -27.01 -9.61 4.70
CA ALA A 166 -25.81 -10.27 4.24
C ALA A 166 -25.67 -10.28 2.71
N GLY A 167 -26.80 -10.19 2.00
CA GLY A 167 -26.86 -10.24 0.55
C GLY A 167 -27.76 -11.36 0.02
N GLY A 168 -27.45 -11.90 -1.15
CA GLY A 168 -28.22 -12.96 -1.79
C GLY A 168 -27.74 -13.25 -3.19
N HIS A 169 -28.51 -14.05 -3.93
CA HIS A 169 -28.27 -14.30 -5.34
C HIS A 169 -29.36 -13.64 -6.19
N TYR A 170 -28.99 -12.60 -6.95
CA TYR A 170 -29.95 -11.78 -7.69
C TYR A 170 -29.27 -10.99 -8.82
N ILE A 171 -30.06 -10.30 -9.63
CA ILE A 171 -29.55 -9.33 -10.60
C ILE A 171 -29.37 -8.00 -9.90
N GLY A 172 -28.17 -7.41 -9.99
CA GLY A 172 -27.88 -6.10 -9.40
C GLY A 172 -28.72 -4.99 -10.05
N SER A 173 -29.10 -3.96 -9.28
CA SER A 173 -29.89 -2.83 -9.79
C SER A 173 -29.20 -2.10 -10.92
N SER A 174 -27.88 -1.97 -10.90
CA SER A 174 -27.10 -1.36 -11.99
C SER A 174 -27.26 -2.07 -13.33
N ASP A 175 -27.39 -3.40 -13.31
CA ASP A 175 -27.59 -4.20 -14.52
C ASP A 175 -29.02 -4.00 -15.04
N VAL A 176 -30.01 -4.01 -14.13
CA VAL A 176 -31.40 -3.72 -14.45
C VAL A 176 -31.54 -2.31 -15.06
N GLU A 177 -30.97 -1.30 -14.42
CA GLU A 177 -30.97 0.07 -14.92
C GLU A 177 -30.37 0.20 -16.32
N SER A 178 -29.22 -0.46 -16.54
CA SER A 178 -28.54 -0.45 -17.83
C SER A 178 -29.41 -1.03 -18.94
N ILE A 179 -30.10 -2.11 -18.69
CA ILE A 179 -31.02 -2.74 -19.64
C ILE A 179 -32.25 -1.89 -19.87
N VAL A 180 -32.86 -1.33 -18.81
CA VAL A 180 -34.00 -0.41 -18.91
C VAL A 180 -33.64 0.79 -19.80
N ILE A 181 -32.50 1.44 -19.54
CA ILE A 181 -32.01 2.57 -20.32
C ILE A 181 -31.75 2.16 -21.78
N GLY A 182 -31.15 0.99 -21.99
CA GLY A 182 -30.90 0.44 -23.32
C GLY A 182 -32.17 0.22 -24.12
N GLU A 183 -33.19 -0.36 -23.50
CA GLU A 183 -34.51 -0.58 -24.13
C GLU A 183 -35.24 0.71 -24.42
N ILE A 184 -35.24 1.69 -23.51
CA ILE A 184 -35.82 3.02 -23.74
C ILE A 184 -35.11 3.69 -24.93
N ARG A 185 -33.77 3.68 -24.97
CA ARG A 185 -33.02 4.26 -26.09
C ARG A 185 -33.34 3.57 -27.42
N SER A 186 -33.52 2.25 -27.40
CA SER A 186 -33.88 1.47 -28.58
C SER A 186 -35.28 1.83 -29.06
N ALA A 187 -36.24 1.96 -28.15
CA ALA A 187 -37.60 2.35 -28.46
C ALA A 187 -37.68 3.78 -29.10
N LEU A 188 -36.90 4.72 -28.58
CA LEU A 188 -36.86 6.10 -29.06
C LEU A 188 -36.19 6.27 -30.44
N LYS A 189 -35.36 5.31 -30.86
CA LYS A 189 -34.66 5.35 -32.14
C LYS A 189 -35.46 4.72 -33.31
N LYS A 190 -36.52 3.97 -33.00
CA LYS A 190 -37.33 3.31 -34.05
C LYS A 190 -38.46 4.22 -34.52
N ASP A 191 -38.61 4.34 -35.85
CA ASP A 191 -39.61 5.15 -36.55
C ASP A 191 -41.06 4.60 -36.35
N GLY A 192 -41.50 4.47 -35.10
CA GLY A 192 -42.88 4.11 -34.76
C GLY A 192 -43.25 2.62 -34.83
N THR A 193 -42.32 1.74 -35.26
CA THR A 193 -42.54 0.28 -35.27
C THR A 193 -41.84 -0.37 -34.09
N TYR A 194 -42.49 -0.30 -32.95
CA TYR A 194 -41.98 -0.98 -31.75
C TYR A 194 -42.72 -2.32 -31.59
N GLU A 195 -41.98 -3.42 -31.55
CA GLU A 195 -42.55 -4.75 -31.32
C GLU A 195 -42.53 -5.09 -29.83
N ALA A 196 -43.64 -5.62 -29.34
CA ALA A 196 -43.73 -6.11 -27.98
C ALA A 196 -42.75 -7.27 -27.76
N LYS A 197 -41.97 -7.21 -26.69
CA LYS A 197 -41.00 -8.24 -26.35
C LYS A 197 -40.78 -8.42 -24.85
N THR A 198 -40.22 -9.57 -24.49
CA THR A 198 -39.75 -9.82 -23.14
C THR A 198 -38.22 -9.88 -23.15
N VAL A 199 -37.58 -9.14 -22.24
CA VAL A 199 -36.13 -9.10 -22.07
C VAL A 199 -35.80 -9.54 -20.64
N VAL A 200 -34.79 -10.38 -20.48
CA VAL A 200 -34.27 -10.75 -19.15
C VAL A 200 -33.28 -9.69 -18.71
N ALA A 201 -33.40 -9.23 -17.48
CA ALA A 201 -32.62 -8.10 -16.94
C ALA A 201 -31.13 -8.40 -16.67
N GLY A 202 -30.56 -9.43 -17.25
CA GLY A 202 -29.13 -9.79 -17.09
C GLY A 202 -28.94 -11.18 -16.48
N THR A 203 -27.72 -11.44 -16.04
CA THR A 203 -27.36 -12.71 -15.39
C THR A 203 -27.31 -12.49 -13.87
N PRO A 204 -28.03 -13.29 -13.07
CA PRO A 204 -27.94 -13.23 -11.62
C PRO A 204 -26.52 -13.51 -11.13
N ASN A 205 -26.13 -12.84 -10.06
CA ASN A 205 -24.85 -13.01 -9.40
C ASN A 205 -25.04 -13.08 -7.88
N THR A 206 -24.04 -13.62 -7.19
CA THR A 206 -24.01 -13.60 -5.72
C THR A 206 -23.40 -12.29 -5.25
N TYR A 207 -24.17 -11.50 -4.53
CA TYR A 207 -23.73 -10.25 -3.89
C TYR A 207 -23.76 -10.41 -2.38
N LEU A 208 -22.65 -10.10 -1.71
CA LEU A 208 -22.52 -10.24 -0.26
C LEU A 208 -21.89 -9.00 0.36
N ASN A 209 -22.41 -8.62 1.52
CA ASN A 209 -21.80 -7.57 2.34
C ASN A 209 -20.75 -8.19 3.25
N TYR A 210 -19.48 -7.90 2.96
CA TYR A 210 -18.32 -8.46 3.66
C TYR A 210 -18.36 -8.15 5.16
N GLN A 211 -18.58 -6.88 5.50
CA GLN A 211 -18.57 -6.44 6.89
C GLN A 211 -19.76 -7.03 7.67
N THR A 212 -20.95 -7.08 7.06
CA THR A 212 -22.13 -7.69 7.69
C THR A 212 -21.91 -9.16 8.03
N LEU A 213 -21.30 -9.93 7.13
CA LEU A 213 -20.98 -11.34 7.41
C LEU A 213 -20.02 -11.48 8.61
N LEU A 214 -18.98 -10.65 8.69
CA LEU A 214 -18.07 -10.64 9.83
C LEU A 214 -18.79 -10.24 11.14
N ASP A 215 -19.59 -9.17 11.12
CA ASP A 215 -20.31 -8.67 12.30
C ASP A 215 -21.33 -9.67 12.81
N LYS A 216 -21.86 -10.52 11.92
CA LYS A 216 -22.78 -11.62 12.26
C LYS A 216 -22.06 -12.92 12.62
N GLY A 217 -20.72 -12.91 12.70
CA GLY A 217 -19.91 -14.03 13.20
C GLY A 217 -19.70 -15.17 12.20
N VAL A 218 -19.87 -14.89 10.90
CA VAL A 218 -19.53 -15.88 9.85
C VAL A 218 -18.00 -16.00 9.76
N ALA A 219 -17.49 -17.22 9.79
CA ALA A 219 -16.06 -17.49 9.65
C ALA A 219 -15.61 -17.27 8.20
N LEU A 220 -14.38 -16.74 8.01
CA LEU A 220 -13.87 -16.38 6.69
C LEU A 220 -13.75 -17.57 5.70
N ASP A 221 -13.61 -18.76 6.21
CA ASP A 221 -13.56 -20.00 5.43
C ASP A 221 -14.92 -20.38 4.83
N HIS A 222 -16.02 -19.84 5.37
CA HIS A 222 -17.38 -19.97 4.83
C HIS A 222 -17.74 -18.84 3.86
N PHE A 223 -16.81 -17.95 3.52
CA PHE A 223 -17.08 -16.91 2.54
C PHE A 223 -16.96 -17.47 1.12
N PRO A 224 -18.06 -17.44 0.33
CA PRO A 224 -18.07 -17.93 -1.05
C PRO A 224 -17.03 -17.24 -1.92
N LYS A 225 -16.19 -18.00 -2.62
CA LYS A 225 -15.09 -17.43 -3.42
C LYS A 225 -15.55 -16.69 -4.67
N ASN A 226 -16.74 -17.04 -5.19
CA ASN A 226 -17.28 -16.50 -6.44
C ASN A 226 -18.32 -15.40 -6.20
N ALA A 227 -18.38 -14.84 -5.01
CA ALA A 227 -19.30 -13.75 -4.69
C ALA A 227 -18.68 -12.38 -4.98
N VAL A 228 -19.53 -11.43 -5.35
CA VAL A 228 -19.19 -10.01 -5.44
C VAL A 228 -19.37 -9.39 -4.06
N TYR A 229 -18.29 -9.01 -3.42
CA TYR A 229 -18.31 -8.43 -2.08
C TYR A 229 -18.41 -6.91 -2.14
N CYS A 230 -19.35 -6.34 -1.39
CA CYS A 230 -19.40 -4.92 -1.06
C CYS A 230 -18.93 -4.69 0.38
N ASP A 231 -18.61 -3.43 0.71
CA ASP A 231 -18.14 -3.00 2.03
C ASP A 231 -16.93 -3.80 2.56
N VAL A 232 -16.04 -4.19 1.63
CA VAL A 232 -14.77 -4.82 1.98
C VAL A 232 -13.88 -3.79 2.67
N PRO A 233 -13.39 -4.06 3.90
CA PRO A 233 -12.52 -3.12 4.58
C PRO A 233 -11.24 -2.87 3.75
N PRO A 234 -10.76 -1.63 3.70
CA PRO A 234 -9.54 -1.32 2.95
C PRO A 234 -8.36 -2.11 3.50
N SER A 235 -7.54 -2.67 2.63
CA SER A 235 -6.32 -3.36 3.02
C SER A 235 -5.41 -2.46 3.86
N PHE A 236 -4.51 -3.06 4.65
CA PHE A 236 -3.52 -2.29 5.44
C PHE A 236 -2.77 -1.26 4.59
N ILE A 237 -2.39 -1.63 3.38
CA ILE A 237 -1.69 -0.73 2.44
C ILE A 237 -2.60 0.42 2.01
N GLN A 238 -3.85 0.13 1.63
CA GLN A 238 -4.81 1.17 1.23
C GLN A 238 -5.13 2.14 2.37
N LYS A 239 -5.31 1.61 3.58
CA LYS A 239 -5.57 2.44 4.77
C LYS A 239 -4.38 3.33 5.13
N ASN A 240 -3.14 2.86 4.89
CA ASN A 240 -1.92 3.53 5.28
C ASN A 240 -1.09 4.02 4.07
N ILE A 241 -1.70 4.17 2.90
CA ILE A 241 -0.99 4.50 1.66
C ILE A 241 -0.11 5.75 1.80
N ILE A 242 -0.57 6.76 2.53
CA ILE A 242 0.17 8.00 2.76
C ILE A 242 1.46 7.72 3.53
N TYR A 243 1.40 6.91 4.58
CA TYR A 243 2.58 6.55 5.37
C TYR A 243 3.56 5.69 4.56
N VAL A 244 3.05 4.76 3.75
CA VAL A 244 3.87 3.95 2.84
C VAL A 244 4.62 4.84 1.85
N VAL A 245 3.95 5.80 1.24
CA VAL A 245 4.56 6.77 0.30
C VAL A 245 5.61 7.63 1.00
N ILE A 246 5.34 8.12 2.22
CA ILE A 246 6.30 8.90 3.00
C ILE A 246 7.55 8.06 3.32
N VAL A 247 7.40 6.83 3.78
CA VAL A 247 8.53 5.95 4.12
C VAL A 247 9.38 5.65 2.88
N LEU A 248 8.76 5.33 1.75
CA LEU A 248 9.48 5.10 0.49
C LEU A 248 10.19 6.36 0.01
N GLY A 249 9.52 7.52 0.08
CA GLY A 249 10.12 8.79 -0.29
C GLY A 249 11.33 9.15 0.56
N THR A 250 11.23 9.00 1.89
CA THR A 250 12.36 9.25 2.79
C THR A 250 13.52 8.28 2.55
N ALA A 251 13.23 7.00 2.30
CA ALA A 251 14.26 6.01 1.96
C ALA A 251 15.02 6.39 0.67
N ILE A 252 14.32 6.85 -0.37
CA ILE A 252 14.91 7.33 -1.62
C ILE A 252 15.81 8.55 -1.37
N VAL A 253 15.33 9.53 -0.59
CA VAL A 253 16.11 10.74 -0.27
C VAL A 253 17.39 10.38 0.50
N LEU A 254 17.32 9.49 1.49
CA LEU A 254 18.48 9.02 2.24
C LEU A 254 19.47 8.28 1.33
N LEU A 255 18.98 7.48 0.41
CA LEU A 255 19.83 6.75 -0.56
C LEU A 255 20.53 7.71 -1.51
N LEU A 256 19.84 8.72 -2.03
CA LEU A 256 20.44 9.77 -2.86
C LEU A 256 21.49 10.57 -2.07
N PHE A 257 21.19 10.93 -0.81
CA PHE A 257 22.14 11.59 0.07
C PHE A 257 23.40 10.77 0.32
N TYR A 258 23.23 9.46 0.58
CA TYR A 258 24.36 8.53 0.72
C TYR A 258 25.26 8.49 -0.53
N PHE A 259 24.68 8.35 -1.72
CA PHE A 259 25.44 8.34 -2.96
C PHE A 259 26.13 9.68 -3.24
N MET A 260 25.46 10.79 -2.96
CA MET A 260 26.01 12.13 -3.12
C MET A 260 27.20 12.35 -2.17
N HIS A 261 27.06 11.96 -0.91
CA HIS A 261 28.14 12.03 0.08
C HIS A 261 29.35 11.19 -0.34
N LYS A 262 29.11 9.96 -0.77
CA LYS A 262 30.19 9.07 -1.29
C LYS A 262 30.89 9.69 -2.50
N ARG A 263 30.15 10.30 -3.41
CA ARG A 263 30.70 10.97 -4.60
C ARG A 263 31.56 12.19 -4.22
N ILE A 264 31.06 13.04 -3.33
CA ILE A 264 31.80 14.22 -2.84
C ILE A 264 33.09 13.80 -2.14
N LYS A 265 33.04 12.77 -1.30
CA LYS A 265 34.24 12.23 -0.63
C LYS A 265 35.28 11.78 -1.64
N LYS A 266 34.85 11.03 -2.66
CA LYS A 266 35.78 10.55 -3.72
C LYS A 266 36.42 11.69 -4.51
N VAL A 267 35.62 12.71 -4.90
CA VAL A 267 36.13 13.89 -5.63
C VAL A 267 37.16 14.63 -4.77
N ARG A 268 36.88 14.86 -3.50
CA ARG A 268 37.75 15.54 -2.57
C ARG A 268 39.10 14.78 -2.37
N GLU A 269 39.05 13.46 -2.29
CA GLU A 269 40.23 12.62 -2.21
C GLU A 269 41.08 12.73 -3.48
N THR A 270 40.48 12.78 -4.66
CA THR A 270 41.17 12.94 -5.94
C THR A 270 41.84 14.31 -6.06
N GLU A 271 41.09 15.39 -5.74
CA GLU A 271 41.62 16.76 -5.75
C GLU A 271 42.80 16.91 -4.79
N TRP A 272 42.70 16.29 -3.60
CA TRP A 272 43.81 16.29 -2.63
C TRP A 272 45.07 15.60 -3.17
N GLN A 273 44.93 14.47 -3.80
CA GLN A 273 46.06 13.74 -4.42
C GLN A 273 46.69 14.55 -5.56
N GLU A 274 45.88 15.21 -6.39
CA GLU A 274 46.40 16.07 -7.46
C GLU A 274 47.20 17.26 -6.91
N HIS A 275 46.73 17.89 -5.83
CA HIS A 275 47.45 18.98 -5.16
C HIS A 275 48.76 18.51 -4.56
N LEU A 276 48.78 17.34 -3.90
CA LEU A 276 50.02 16.79 -3.35
C LEU A 276 51.04 16.52 -4.48
N HIS A 277 50.61 15.90 -5.56
CA HIS A 277 51.48 15.61 -6.69
C HIS A 277 52.01 16.89 -7.37
N LEU A 278 51.18 17.94 -7.45
CA LEU A 278 51.63 19.24 -7.95
C LEU A 278 52.72 19.84 -7.06
N LEU A 279 52.53 19.81 -5.73
CA LEU A 279 53.53 20.29 -4.77
C LEU A 279 54.85 19.52 -4.84
N GLU A 280 54.82 18.20 -4.91
CA GLU A 280 55.98 17.35 -5.11
C GLU A 280 56.71 17.72 -6.39
N ASN A 281 56.00 17.86 -7.51
CA ASN A 281 56.62 18.27 -8.79
C ASN A 281 57.25 19.66 -8.71
N ILE A 282 56.63 20.61 -8.03
CA ILE A 282 57.19 21.95 -7.84
C ILE A 282 58.51 21.85 -7.04
N LEU A 283 58.49 21.11 -5.92
CA LEU A 283 59.66 20.96 -5.05
C LEU A 283 60.81 20.24 -5.74
N ASP A 284 60.51 19.22 -6.56
CA ASP A 284 61.56 18.48 -7.32
C ASP A 284 62.19 19.31 -8.44
N ASN A 285 61.49 20.27 -9.00
CA ASN A 285 62.01 21.16 -10.04
C ASN A 285 62.69 22.44 -9.49
N LEU A 286 62.67 22.66 -8.16
CA LEU A 286 63.40 23.76 -7.59
C LEU A 286 64.93 23.54 -7.68
N PRO A 287 65.72 24.58 -8.00
CA PRO A 287 67.18 24.48 -8.07
C PRO A 287 67.86 24.41 -6.69
N ILE A 288 67.06 24.15 -5.62
CA ILE A 288 67.54 24.08 -4.24
C ILE A 288 67.26 22.68 -3.67
N ALA A 289 68.17 22.17 -2.87
CA ALA A 289 68.00 20.92 -2.16
C ALA A 289 67.06 21.15 -0.94
N ALA A 290 65.94 20.45 -0.88
CA ALA A 290 64.96 20.56 0.20
C ALA A 290 64.79 19.22 0.93
N LYS A 291 64.80 19.30 2.26
CA LYS A 291 64.55 18.14 3.15
C LYS A 291 63.62 18.56 4.25
N VAL A 292 62.68 17.67 4.60
CA VAL A 292 61.79 17.85 5.75
C VAL A 292 61.97 16.70 6.72
N LYS A 293 62.01 17.01 8.01
CA LYS A 293 62.05 16.05 9.09
C LYS A 293 60.89 16.23 10.01
N ASP A 294 60.41 15.14 10.57
CA ASP A 294 59.37 15.12 11.55
C ASP A 294 59.94 15.31 12.96
N VAL A 295 59.63 16.44 13.61
CA VAL A 295 60.14 16.77 14.94
C VAL A 295 59.61 15.82 16.01
N ASP A 296 58.34 15.42 15.88
CA ASP A 296 57.67 14.58 16.85
C ASP A 296 58.04 13.09 16.72
N ASN A 297 58.64 12.73 15.60
CA ASN A 297 59.08 11.36 15.30
C ASN A 297 60.58 11.23 15.18
N ASP A 298 61.29 11.63 16.20
CA ASP A 298 62.76 11.50 16.33
C ASP A 298 63.57 12.10 15.16
N MET A 299 63.09 13.23 14.61
CA MET A 299 63.73 13.93 13.48
C MET A 299 63.95 13.05 12.26
N ARG A 300 63.04 12.09 11.99
CA ARG A 300 63.11 11.23 10.79
C ARG A 300 62.77 12.04 9.55
N TYR A 301 63.44 11.76 8.47
CA TYR A 301 63.13 12.36 7.19
C TYR A 301 61.75 11.94 6.68
N THR A 302 60.91 12.91 6.37
CA THR A 302 59.58 12.72 5.78
C THR A 302 59.51 13.12 4.32
N PHE A 303 60.43 13.99 3.89
CA PHE A 303 60.50 14.42 2.50
C PHE A 303 61.95 14.79 2.15
N ILE A 304 62.35 14.42 0.93
CA ILE A 304 63.64 14.81 0.30
C ILE A 304 63.32 15.01 -1.19
N ASN A 305 63.63 16.21 -1.73
CA ASN A 305 63.43 16.45 -3.14
C ASN A 305 64.59 15.92 -3.99
N LYS A 306 64.40 15.81 -5.30
CA LYS A 306 65.39 15.31 -6.25
C LYS A 306 66.72 16.05 -6.19
N LYS A 307 66.72 17.36 -5.96
CA LYS A 307 67.88 18.16 -5.82
C LYS A 307 68.70 17.83 -4.57
N ALA A 308 68.03 17.47 -3.48
CA ALA A 308 68.71 16.98 -2.28
C ALA A 308 69.30 15.57 -2.47
N GLU A 309 68.64 14.67 -3.21
CA GLU A 309 69.25 13.36 -3.59
C GLU A 309 70.56 13.55 -4.37
N GLU A 310 70.53 14.45 -5.35
CA GLU A 310 71.71 14.76 -6.15
C GLU A 310 72.84 15.40 -5.30
N LEU A 311 72.51 16.31 -4.40
CA LEU A 311 73.49 17.00 -3.58
C LEU A 311 74.12 16.11 -2.52
N PHE A 312 73.32 15.25 -1.86
CA PHE A 312 73.76 14.38 -0.78
C PHE A 312 74.20 12.98 -1.31
N GLU A 313 73.97 12.70 -2.59
CA GLU A 313 74.20 11.41 -3.24
C GLU A 313 73.53 10.24 -2.51
N TYR A 314 72.32 10.48 -1.96
CA TYR A 314 71.53 9.51 -1.18
C TYR A 314 70.08 9.49 -1.66
N PRO A 315 69.60 8.33 -2.10
CA PRO A 315 68.20 8.23 -2.63
C PRO A 315 67.16 8.53 -1.60
N ALA A 316 66.11 9.35 -1.95
CA ALA A 316 65.04 9.71 -1.05
C ALA A 316 64.33 8.46 -0.47
N LYS A 317 64.12 7.44 -1.29
CA LYS A 317 63.44 6.19 -0.86
C LYS A 317 64.19 5.47 0.26
N GLU A 318 65.49 5.62 0.36
CA GLU A 318 66.33 5.03 1.40
C GLU A 318 66.43 5.95 2.64
N ALA A 319 66.23 7.24 2.45
CA ALA A 319 66.33 8.26 3.51
C ALA A 319 65.04 8.43 4.29
N ILE A 320 63.87 8.36 3.62
CA ILE A 320 62.57 8.56 4.28
C ILE A 320 62.38 7.53 5.39
N GLY A 321 61.95 8.01 6.57
CA GLY A 321 61.78 7.23 7.79
C GLY A 321 63.06 6.97 8.57
N ARG A 322 64.23 7.39 8.08
CA ARG A 322 65.52 7.29 8.77
C ARG A 322 65.94 8.60 9.42
N THR A 323 66.87 8.55 10.36
CA THR A 323 67.47 9.69 11.06
C THR A 323 68.80 10.07 10.42
N ASP A 324 69.43 11.21 10.81
CA ASP A 324 70.77 11.58 10.42
C ASP A 324 71.78 10.56 10.89
N PHE A 325 71.53 9.89 12.02
CA PHE A 325 72.48 8.84 12.50
C PHE A 325 72.52 7.62 11.57
N ASP A 326 71.45 7.33 10.87
CA ASP A 326 71.38 6.23 9.92
C ASP A 326 72.01 6.57 8.58
N ILE A 327 71.93 7.89 8.20
CA ILE A 327 72.37 8.34 6.83
C ILE A 327 73.75 8.95 6.85
N MET A 328 74.08 9.76 7.83
CA MET A 328 75.37 10.51 7.94
C MET A 328 75.86 10.45 9.39
N PRO A 329 76.23 9.29 9.90
CA PRO A 329 76.59 9.10 11.31
C PRO A 329 77.71 10.04 11.80
N GLU A 330 78.70 10.38 10.96
CA GLU A 330 79.79 11.29 11.32
C GLU A 330 79.36 12.72 11.59
N ALA A 331 78.33 13.21 10.89
CA ALA A 331 77.81 14.56 11.04
C ALA A 331 76.53 14.59 11.94
N ALA A 332 75.95 13.45 12.24
CA ALA A 332 74.60 13.32 12.86
C ALA A 332 74.49 14.04 14.21
N THR A 333 75.50 13.92 15.08
CA THR A 333 75.50 14.58 16.39
C THR A 333 75.44 16.11 16.28
N MET A 334 76.17 16.67 15.36
CA MET A 334 76.20 18.14 15.12
C MET A 334 74.87 18.59 14.51
N ILE A 335 74.36 17.87 13.52
CA ILE A 335 73.09 18.19 12.87
C ILE A 335 71.97 18.11 13.90
N ARG A 336 71.89 17.07 14.70
CA ARG A 336 70.88 16.88 15.75
C ARG A 336 70.91 18.05 16.75
N LYS A 337 72.06 18.47 17.21
CA LYS A 337 72.13 19.60 18.15
C LYS A 337 71.62 20.89 17.54
N GLU A 338 71.82 21.15 16.30
CA GLU A 338 71.35 22.31 15.58
C GLU A 338 69.82 22.23 15.36
N ASP A 339 69.33 21.07 15.00
CA ASP A 339 67.89 20.84 14.82
C ASP A 339 67.14 21.01 16.15
N GLU A 340 67.63 20.49 17.26
CA GLU A 340 67.11 20.66 18.60
C GLU A 340 67.12 22.14 19.06
N GLU A 341 68.19 22.86 18.73
CA GLU A 341 68.27 24.30 19.05
C GLU A 341 67.31 25.12 18.24
N LEU A 342 67.11 24.79 16.96
CA LEU A 342 66.10 25.41 16.11
C LEU A 342 64.66 25.18 16.65
N VAL A 343 64.36 23.94 17.02
CA VAL A 343 63.06 23.61 17.63
C VAL A 343 62.84 24.34 18.93
N ARG A 344 63.90 24.44 19.79
CA ARG A 344 63.83 25.11 21.09
C ARG A 344 63.66 26.63 20.96
N THR A 345 64.32 27.25 19.99
CA THR A 345 64.33 28.72 19.82
C THR A 345 63.27 29.25 18.87
N GLY A 346 62.82 28.45 17.93
CA GLY A 346 61.90 28.83 16.85
C GLY A 346 62.54 29.82 15.86
N ILE A 347 63.83 30.10 15.97
CA ILE A 347 64.52 31.11 15.17
C ILE A 347 65.21 30.42 13.97
N ALA A 348 64.85 30.87 12.75
CA ALA A 348 65.45 30.39 11.54
C ALA A 348 66.97 30.54 11.55
N GLN A 349 67.67 29.49 11.21
CA GLN A 349 69.13 29.51 11.16
C GLN A 349 69.62 29.47 9.71
N SER A 350 70.52 30.37 9.35
CA SER A 350 71.06 30.41 8.00
C SER A 350 72.63 30.60 8.08
N GLY A 351 73.29 29.97 7.17
CA GLY A 351 74.76 30.07 7.11
C GLY A 351 75.38 29.13 6.07
N THR A 352 76.67 29.39 5.78
CA THR A 352 77.45 28.51 4.90
C THR A 352 78.01 27.35 5.71
N ARG A 353 77.84 26.15 5.23
CA ARG A 353 78.37 24.96 5.91
C ARG A 353 79.14 24.09 4.96
N ARG A 354 80.12 23.44 5.55
CA ARG A 354 80.89 22.39 4.93
C ARG A 354 80.24 21.05 5.26
N PHE A 355 80.11 20.23 4.25
CA PHE A 355 79.62 18.86 4.43
C PHE A 355 80.39 17.93 3.48
N PHE A 356 80.38 16.64 3.79
CA PHE A 356 80.97 15.63 2.96
C PHE A 356 79.82 14.85 2.25
N THR A 357 80.03 14.61 0.93
CA THR A 357 79.12 13.77 0.18
C THR A 357 79.31 12.29 0.55
N ASN A 358 78.46 11.41 0.11
CA ASN A 358 78.54 9.96 0.34
C ASN A 358 79.85 9.38 -0.32
N LYS A 359 80.45 10.10 -1.26
CA LYS A 359 81.77 9.76 -1.89
C LYS A 359 82.92 10.42 -1.18
N ASN A 360 82.76 11.01 -0.01
CA ASN A 360 83.80 11.69 0.76
C ASN A 360 84.36 12.95 0.07
N GLU A 361 83.56 13.58 -0.84
CA GLU A 361 83.95 14.85 -1.43
C GLU A 361 83.51 15.98 -0.50
N GLU A 362 84.39 16.95 -0.23
CA GLU A 362 84.12 18.14 0.54
C GLU A 362 83.41 19.16 -0.32
N ARG A 363 82.21 19.58 0.19
CA ARG A 363 81.35 20.61 -0.47
C ARG A 363 80.92 21.67 0.53
N PHE A 364 80.69 22.87 0.03
CA PHE A 364 80.09 23.98 0.80
C PHE A 364 78.72 24.28 0.29
N THR A 365 77.78 24.49 1.21
CA THR A 365 76.43 24.86 0.83
C THR A 365 75.93 25.94 1.78
N PHE A 366 75.16 26.85 1.24
CA PHE A 366 74.37 27.79 2.07
C PHE A 366 73.09 27.11 2.54
N GLN A 367 72.86 27.04 3.86
CA GLN A 367 71.73 26.40 4.45
C GLN A 367 70.76 27.43 5.06
N ASN A 368 69.44 27.18 4.94
CA ASN A 368 68.41 27.90 5.62
C ASN A 368 67.47 26.91 6.26
N ASN A 369 67.41 26.91 7.59
CA ASN A 369 66.64 25.97 8.37
C ASN A 369 65.46 26.69 9.00
N ASN A 370 64.23 26.17 8.78
CA ASN A 370 63.00 26.75 9.30
C ASN A 370 62.11 25.65 9.88
N ILE A 371 61.31 26.01 10.85
CA ILE A 371 60.21 25.17 11.34
C ILE A 371 58.98 25.40 10.46
N VAL A 372 58.38 24.34 10.04
CA VAL A 372 57.12 24.33 9.28
C VAL A 372 56.06 23.68 10.15
N HIS A 373 54.98 24.39 10.43
CA HIS A 373 53.86 23.89 11.18
C HIS A 373 52.83 23.30 10.23
N SER A 374 52.45 22.06 10.46
CA SER A 374 51.31 21.45 9.78
C SER A 374 50.00 21.94 10.39
N PRO A 375 48.93 22.13 9.59
CA PRO A 375 47.60 22.42 10.13
C PRO A 375 47.01 21.28 10.99
N MET A 376 47.70 20.12 11.05
CA MET A 376 47.29 18.96 11.83
C MET A 376 48.15 18.70 13.08
N ASP A 377 48.69 19.76 13.68
CA ASP A 377 49.56 19.67 14.89
C ASP A 377 50.83 18.83 14.78
N VAL A 378 51.29 18.51 13.58
CA VAL A 378 52.58 17.86 13.36
C VAL A 378 53.63 18.93 13.06
N SER A 379 54.57 19.11 13.95
CA SER A 379 55.71 20.06 13.74
C SER A 379 56.75 19.45 12.82
N GLY A 380 56.88 20.01 11.64
CA GLY A 380 57.90 19.62 10.67
C GLY A 380 59.06 20.62 10.60
N PHE A 381 60.19 20.15 10.20
CA PHE A 381 61.40 20.94 10.06
C PHE A 381 61.88 20.94 8.60
N LEU A 382 61.93 22.10 7.98
CA LEU A 382 62.35 22.28 6.60
C LEU A 382 63.78 22.82 6.54
N ARG A 383 64.65 22.07 5.89
CA ARG A 383 66.02 22.50 5.60
C ARG A 383 66.22 22.70 4.09
N LEU A 384 66.56 23.93 3.71
CA LEU A 384 66.86 24.28 2.34
C LEU A 384 68.37 24.50 2.17
N HIS A 385 68.94 23.96 1.09
CA HIS A 385 70.29 24.13 0.75
C HIS A 385 70.41 24.80 -0.62
N GLY A 386 71.04 25.96 -0.68
CA GLY A 386 71.39 26.66 -1.91
C GLY A 386 72.70 26.07 -2.47
N ALA A 387 72.80 26.02 -3.80
CA ALA A 387 74.06 25.60 -4.43
C ALA A 387 75.21 26.57 -4.10
N SER A 388 76.37 26.07 -3.63
CA SER A 388 77.57 26.87 -3.57
C SER A 388 78.30 26.77 -4.91
N ARG A 389 78.77 27.87 -5.42
CA ARG A 389 79.82 27.86 -6.47
C ARG A 389 81.13 27.30 -5.89
N ASN A 390 81.70 26.35 -6.56
CA ASN A 390 83.07 26.03 -6.36
C ASN A 390 83.93 27.23 -6.89
N GLU A 391 84.60 27.94 -6.05
CA GLU A 391 85.83 28.69 -6.42
C GLU A 391 86.99 27.84 -6.18
#